data_122c7bcc790cade896b995b15a62c5ff
#
_entry.id   122c7bcc790cade896b995b15a62c5ff
#
_cell.length_a   1.000
_cell.length_b   1.000
_cell.length_c   1.000
_cell.angle_alpha   90.00
_cell.angle_beta   90.00
_cell.angle_gamma   90.00
#
_symmetry.space_group_name_H-M   'P 1'
#
loop_
_entity.id
_entity.type
_entity.pdbx_description
1 polymer ?
#
loop_
_entity_poly.entity_id
_entity_poly.type
_entity_poly.pdbx_seq_one_letter_code
_entity_poly.pdbx_strand_id
1 'polypeptide(L)'
;MIVDLSHVLQTGIQIYPGDPEVEIKEALNVEKDFVNVLTVNMGSQSGTHVVSPFHVFADGKKLSEVELSHFVGTGVVIDATGLSDRQEIPTDRFVSTDVNGASIALVRTDWSQYFGSDKYLAHPFPNIESLEYLKSKGITTIALDFLSLDRTPGAGEDFTLANHYFWSQGDGIIGENFTNLKAISVARPHISMLPLNLGASDGAPVRAIASW
;
A
#
# COMPACT_ATOMS: atom_id res chain seq x y z
N MET A 1 19.68 -9.83 -3.72
CA MET A 1 18.43 -10.50 -4.23
C MET A 1 17.41 -9.42 -4.54
N ILE A 2 16.44 -9.64 -5.46
CA ILE A 2 15.31 -8.71 -5.67
C ILE A 2 14.04 -9.51 -5.55
N VAL A 3 13.07 -8.99 -4.77
CA VAL A 3 11.73 -9.55 -4.60
C VAL A 3 10.70 -8.54 -5.08
N ASP A 4 9.79 -8.97 -5.95
CA ASP A 4 8.65 -8.18 -6.41
C ASP A 4 7.55 -8.18 -5.33
N LEU A 5 7.14 -7.00 -4.92
CA LEU A 5 6.14 -6.79 -3.87
C LEU A 5 4.77 -6.32 -4.43
N SER A 6 4.56 -6.40 -5.75
CA SER A 6 3.37 -5.87 -6.41
C SER A 6 2.50 -6.95 -7.00
N HIS A 7 1.18 -6.77 -6.91
CA HIS A 7 0.21 -7.52 -7.71
C HIS A 7 0.26 -7.07 -9.18
N VAL A 8 -0.02 -7.99 -10.09
CA VAL A 8 -0.12 -7.69 -11.51
C VAL A 8 -1.39 -6.87 -11.77
N LEU A 9 -1.26 -5.70 -12.38
CA LEU A 9 -2.41 -4.92 -12.84
C LEU A 9 -3.02 -5.57 -14.08
N GLN A 10 -4.31 -5.86 -14.01
CA GLN A 10 -5.09 -6.46 -15.11
C GLN A 10 -6.56 -6.03 -15.02
N THR A 11 -7.28 -6.15 -16.11
CA THR A 11 -8.73 -5.90 -16.15
C THR A 11 -9.44 -6.76 -15.10
N GLY A 12 -10.32 -6.12 -14.29
CA GLY A 12 -11.08 -6.78 -13.24
C GLY A 12 -10.28 -7.13 -11.98
N ILE A 13 -9.07 -6.58 -11.81
CA ILE A 13 -8.34 -6.71 -10.54
C ILE A 13 -9.19 -6.17 -9.38
N GLN A 14 -9.08 -6.79 -8.20
CA GLN A 14 -9.78 -6.32 -7.02
C GLN A 14 -9.40 -4.87 -6.68
N ILE A 15 -10.40 -4.05 -6.42
CA ILE A 15 -10.32 -2.66 -6.01
C ILE A 15 -11.03 -2.47 -4.66
N TYR A 16 -10.86 -1.31 -4.03
CA TYR A 16 -11.69 -0.92 -2.90
C TYR A 16 -13.15 -0.74 -3.37
N PRO A 17 -14.17 -1.18 -2.59
CA PRO A 17 -15.56 -1.05 -2.99
C PRO A 17 -15.97 0.40 -3.29
N GLY A 18 -16.37 0.67 -4.53
CA GLY A 18 -16.76 2.00 -5.01
C GLY A 18 -15.70 2.75 -5.80
N ASP A 19 -14.47 2.27 -5.82
CA ASP A 19 -13.41 2.86 -6.65
C ASP A 19 -13.61 2.56 -8.15
N PRO A 20 -12.97 3.35 -9.04
CA PRO A 20 -13.01 3.09 -10.48
C PRO A 20 -12.42 1.73 -10.84
N GLU A 21 -13.15 0.98 -11.68
CA GLU A 21 -12.68 -0.32 -12.18
C GLU A 21 -11.45 -0.17 -13.06
N VAL A 22 -10.59 -1.20 -13.03
CA VAL A 22 -9.43 -1.30 -13.93
C VAL A 22 -9.85 -1.96 -15.22
N GLU A 23 -9.61 -1.27 -16.33
CA GLU A 23 -9.84 -1.77 -17.68
C GLU A 23 -8.58 -1.59 -18.53
N ILE A 24 -8.02 -2.70 -19.02
CA ILE A 24 -6.86 -2.72 -19.90
C ILE A 24 -7.29 -3.39 -21.22
N LYS A 25 -7.21 -2.64 -22.31
CA LYS A 25 -7.63 -3.08 -23.64
C LYS A 25 -6.52 -2.95 -24.66
N GLU A 26 -6.53 -3.81 -25.65
CA GLU A 26 -5.73 -3.63 -26.87
C GLU A 26 -6.21 -2.36 -27.59
N ALA A 27 -5.32 -1.42 -27.82
CA ALA A 27 -5.54 -0.23 -28.64
C ALA A 27 -4.98 -0.40 -30.05
N LEU A 28 -3.76 -0.98 -30.14
CA LEU A 28 -3.09 -1.32 -31.38
C LEU A 28 -2.56 -2.76 -31.31
N ASN A 29 -2.48 -3.43 -32.46
CA ASN A 29 -2.09 -4.82 -32.59
C ASN A 29 -0.98 -4.96 -33.63
N VAL A 30 0.07 -5.73 -33.33
CA VAL A 30 1.25 -5.85 -34.18
C VAL A 30 0.93 -6.41 -35.59
N GLU A 31 -0.09 -7.26 -35.72
CA GLU A 31 -0.48 -7.84 -37.01
C GLU A 31 -1.09 -6.82 -37.98
N LYS A 32 -1.76 -5.77 -37.44
CA LYS A 32 -2.45 -4.76 -38.22
C LYS A 32 -1.73 -3.41 -38.21
N ASP A 33 -1.17 -3.06 -37.05
CA ASP A 33 -0.67 -1.72 -36.74
C ASP A 33 0.87 -1.70 -36.63
N PHE A 34 1.52 -2.87 -36.79
CA PHE A 34 2.99 -3.08 -36.63
C PHE A 34 3.54 -2.87 -35.23
N VAL A 35 2.71 -2.53 -34.25
CA VAL A 35 3.05 -2.33 -32.82
C VAL A 35 1.89 -2.80 -31.95
N ASN A 36 2.22 -3.20 -30.71
CA ASN A 36 1.19 -3.43 -29.69
C ASN A 36 1.14 -2.23 -28.75
N VAL A 37 -0.06 -1.69 -28.54
CA VAL A 37 -0.31 -0.60 -27.56
C VAL A 37 -1.57 -0.95 -26.79
N LEU A 38 -1.55 -0.73 -25.47
CA LEU A 38 -2.71 -0.87 -24.60
C LEU A 38 -3.28 0.48 -24.22
N THR A 39 -4.59 0.58 -24.15
CA THR A 39 -5.29 1.62 -23.40
C THR A 39 -5.46 1.14 -21.98
N VAL A 40 -5.10 1.98 -20.99
CA VAL A 40 -5.25 1.69 -19.56
C VAL A 40 -6.17 2.74 -18.97
N ASN A 41 -7.27 2.27 -18.36
CA ASN A 41 -8.20 3.08 -17.57
C ASN A 41 -8.24 2.51 -16.16
N MET A 42 -7.92 3.32 -15.14
CA MET A 42 -7.88 2.87 -13.74
C MET A 42 -7.94 4.05 -12.79
N GLY A 43 -8.34 3.79 -11.54
CA GLY A 43 -8.20 4.74 -10.45
C GLY A 43 -6.76 4.87 -9.97
N SER A 44 -6.43 5.98 -9.29
CA SER A 44 -5.13 6.21 -8.66
C SER A 44 -4.80 5.19 -7.56
N GLN A 45 -5.82 4.57 -6.96
CA GLN A 45 -5.74 3.59 -5.87
C GLN A 45 -5.80 2.13 -6.38
N SER A 46 -5.42 1.86 -7.65
CA SER A 46 -5.54 0.54 -8.25
C SER A 46 -4.33 -0.35 -8.01
N GLY A 47 -4.58 -1.63 -7.66
CA GLY A 47 -3.54 -2.65 -7.43
C GLY A 47 -2.62 -2.31 -6.27
N THR A 48 -1.33 -2.66 -6.35
CA THR A 48 -0.32 -2.21 -5.39
C THR A 48 0.00 -0.74 -5.67
N HIS A 49 -0.26 0.13 -4.70
CA HIS A 49 -0.19 1.57 -4.88
C HIS A 49 0.31 2.28 -3.62
N VAL A 50 0.59 3.57 -3.75
CA VAL A 50 0.88 4.48 -2.63
C VAL A 50 -0.12 5.62 -2.61
N VAL A 51 -0.38 6.11 -1.40
CA VAL A 51 -1.37 7.14 -1.05
C VAL A 51 -0.64 8.33 -0.44
N SER A 52 -0.91 9.54 -0.91
CA SER A 52 -0.38 10.79 -0.38
C SER A 52 -1.37 11.51 0.53
N PRO A 53 -0.92 12.51 1.32
CA PRO A 53 -1.82 13.28 2.18
C PRO A 53 -3.01 13.92 1.48
N PHE A 54 -2.91 14.24 0.19
CA PHE A 54 -4.01 14.81 -0.60
C PHE A 54 -5.23 13.88 -0.69
N HIS A 55 -5.07 12.58 -0.43
CA HIS A 55 -6.19 11.64 -0.41
C HIS A 55 -7.24 11.98 0.66
N VAL A 56 -6.79 12.48 1.82
CA VAL A 56 -7.69 12.76 2.97
C VAL A 56 -7.69 14.23 3.38
N PHE A 57 -6.77 15.04 2.88
CA PHE A 57 -6.69 16.48 3.16
C PHE A 57 -6.75 17.27 1.86
N ALA A 58 -7.72 18.17 1.73
CA ALA A 58 -7.90 18.99 0.51
C ALA A 58 -6.68 19.87 0.18
N ASP A 59 -5.91 20.27 1.19
CA ASP A 59 -4.67 21.04 1.11
C ASP A 59 -3.41 20.17 1.38
N GLY A 60 -3.58 18.85 1.45
CA GLY A 60 -2.50 17.89 1.61
C GLY A 60 -1.56 17.88 0.40
N LYS A 61 -0.31 17.44 0.60
CA LYS A 61 0.64 17.26 -0.49
C LYS A 61 0.12 16.24 -1.49
N LYS A 62 0.11 16.64 -2.75
CA LYS A 62 -0.12 15.75 -3.88
C LYS A 62 1.08 14.85 -4.08
N LEU A 63 0.87 13.69 -4.68
CA LEU A 63 1.91 12.69 -4.85
C LEU A 63 3.18 13.24 -5.53
N SER A 64 3.02 14.10 -6.54
CA SER A 64 4.14 14.76 -7.24
C SER A 64 4.92 15.78 -6.40
N GLU A 65 4.41 16.17 -5.23
CA GLU A 65 5.01 17.14 -4.32
C GLU A 65 5.73 16.46 -3.14
N VAL A 66 5.59 15.12 -3.02
CA VAL A 66 6.22 14.33 -1.96
C VAL A 66 7.67 14.03 -2.30
N GLU A 67 8.56 14.15 -1.31
CA GLU A 67 9.98 13.84 -1.45
C GLU A 67 10.21 12.36 -1.78
N LEU A 68 11.06 12.07 -2.76
CA LEU A 68 11.31 10.69 -3.22
C LEU A 68 11.86 9.77 -2.13
N SER A 69 12.46 10.31 -1.08
CA SER A 69 12.94 9.57 0.09
C SER A 69 11.82 8.85 0.88
N HIS A 70 10.56 9.21 0.67
CA HIS A 70 9.40 8.48 1.21
C HIS A 70 9.14 7.16 0.46
N PHE A 71 9.59 7.06 -0.79
CA PHE A 71 9.34 5.90 -1.64
C PHE A 71 10.55 4.98 -1.80
N VAL A 72 11.73 5.43 -1.38
CA VAL A 72 12.98 4.68 -1.49
C VAL A 72 13.76 4.80 -0.19
N GLY A 73 14.09 3.68 0.45
CA GLY A 73 14.82 3.73 1.73
C GLY A 73 15.01 2.36 2.37
N THR A 74 15.53 2.40 3.59
CA THR A 74 15.67 1.19 4.41
C THR A 74 14.32 0.78 4.97
N GLY A 75 13.93 -0.46 4.70
CA GLY A 75 12.70 -1.07 5.22
C GLY A 75 12.91 -1.91 6.47
N VAL A 76 11.81 -2.18 7.15
CA VAL A 76 11.69 -3.19 8.21
C VAL A 76 10.38 -3.94 8.06
N VAL A 77 10.39 -5.26 8.21
CA VAL A 77 9.17 -6.07 8.19
C VAL A 77 8.66 -6.25 9.62
N ILE A 78 7.41 -5.85 9.86
CA ILE A 78 6.68 -6.08 11.11
C ILE A 78 5.83 -7.33 10.92
N ASP A 79 6.14 -8.41 11.64
CA ASP A 79 5.39 -9.66 11.56
C ASP A 79 4.12 -9.57 12.41
N ALA A 80 3.00 -9.40 11.74
CA ALA A 80 1.66 -9.38 12.29
C ALA A 80 0.82 -10.56 11.78
N THR A 81 1.44 -11.71 11.53
CA THR A 81 0.76 -12.90 11.03
C THR A 81 -0.09 -13.60 12.09
N GLY A 82 -1.01 -14.49 11.65
CA GLY A 82 -1.85 -15.31 12.54
C GLY A 82 -3.09 -14.59 13.08
N LEU A 83 -3.52 -13.51 12.45
CA LEU A 83 -4.69 -12.73 12.85
C LEU A 83 -5.98 -13.29 12.20
N SER A 84 -7.09 -13.03 12.89
CA SER A 84 -8.44 -13.32 12.41
C SER A 84 -8.98 -12.21 11.52
N ASP A 85 -10.11 -12.50 10.83
CA ASP A 85 -10.86 -11.54 10.04
C ASP A 85 -11.20 -10.30 10.89
N ARG A 86 -10.97 -9.10 10.34
CA ARG A 86 -11.27 -7.79 10.96
C ARG A 86 -10.63 -7.57 12.33
N GLN A 87 -9.58 -8.31 12.64
CA GLN A 87 -8.88 -8.18 13.91
C GLN A 87 -7.98 -6.95 13.90
N GLU A 88 -8.06 -6.14 14.96
CA GLU A 88 -7.08 -5.11 15.22
C GLU A 88 -5.70 -5.75 15.48
N ILE A 89 -4.66 -5.24 14.83
CA ILE A 89 -3.30 -5.73 15.00
C ILE A 89 -2.81 -5.30 16.38
N PRO A 90 -2.41 -6.22 17.27
CA PRO A 90 -1.94 -5.87 18.59
C PRO A 90 -0.71 -4.95 18.55
N THR A 91 -0.70 -3.89 19.35
CA THR A 91 0.38 -2.89 19.42
C THR A 91 1.75 -3.51 19.72
N ASP A 92 1.79 -4.63 20.46
CA ASP A 92 3.03 -5.33 20.78
C ASP A 92 3.79 -5.84 19.55
N ARG A 93 3.08 -6.14 18.43
CA ARG A 93 3.71 -6.51 17.16
C ARG A 93 4.61 -5.39 16.61
N PHE A 94 4.19 -4.15 16.80
CA PHE A 94 4.93 -2.96 16.37
C PHE A 94 6.07 -2.64 17.34
N VAL A 95 5.77 -2.64 18.64
CA VAL A 95 6.72 -2.25 19.69
C VAL A 95 7.85 -3.26 19.87
N SER A 96 7.58 -4.55 19.67
CA SER A 96 8.61 -5.61 19.78
C SER A 96 9.54 -5.68 18.56
N THR A 97 9.16 -5.06 17.45
CA THR A 97 10.00 -5.00 16.25
C THR A 97 11.04 -3.88 16.38
N ASP A 98 12.32 -4.21 16.20
CA ASP A 98 13.35 -3.18 16.10
C ASP A 98 13.21 -2.41 14.78
N VAL A 99 12.68 -1.19 14.85
CA VAL A 99 12.46 -0.32 13.68
C VAL A 99 13.56 0.76 13.53
N ASN A 100 14.58 0.79 14.41
CA ASN A 100 15.61 1.81 14.35
C ASN A 100 16.38 1.79 13.04
N GLY A 101 16.57 2.98 12.46
CA GLY A 101 17.30 3.16 11.20
C GLY A 101 16.50 2.78 9.94
N ALA A 102 15.23 2.39 10.08
CA ALA A 102 14.29 2.25 8.95
C ALA A 102 13.50 3.55 8.75
N SER A 103 13.12 3.83 7.50
CA SER A 103 12.17 4.89 7.13
C SER A 103 10.84 4.31 6.64
N ILE A 104 10.82 3.04 6.26
CA ILE A 104 9.68 2.34 5.66
C ILE A 104 9.34 1.12 6.51
N ALA A 105 8.13 1.05 7.07
CA ALA A 105 7.60 -0.11 7.76
C ALA A 105 6.71 -0.93 6.82
N LEU A 106 6.97 -2.24 6.71
CA LEU A 106 6.18 -3.18 5.93
C LEU A 106 5.41 -4.07 6.90
N VAL A 107 4.10 -3.92 6.98
CA VAL A 107 3.25 -4.72 7.88
C VAL A 107 2.82 -5.99 7.16
N ARG A 108 3.34 -7.13 7.61
CA ARG A 108 3.07 -8.44 7.06
C ARG A 108 2.02 -9.17 7.88
N THR A 109 0.87 -9.42 7.28
CA THR A 109 -0.21 -10.22 7.86
C THR A 109 -0.42 -11.55 7.13
N ASP A 110 0.24 -11.73 5.98
CA ASP A 110 -0.02 -12.77 4.97
C ASP A 110 -1.45 -12.67 4.37
N TRP A 111 -2.13 -11.50 4.52
CA TRP A 111 -3.48 -11.31 4.01
C TRP A 111 -3.53 -11.23 2.48
N SER A 112 -2.43 -10.84 1.85
CA SER A 112 -2.28 -10.81 0.39
C SER A 112 -2.61 -12.15 -0.30
N GLN A 113 -2.57 -13.28 0.42
CA GLN A 113 -3.02 -14.58 -0.09
C GLN A 113 -4.50 -14.63 -0.45
N TYR A 114 -5.33 -13.73 0.10
CA TYR A 114 -6.76 -13.64 -0.17
C TYR A 114 -7.12 -12.63 -1.25
N PHE A 115 -6.12 -11.95 -1.84
CA PHE A 115 -6.34 -10.97 -2.89
C PHE A 115 -7.16 -11.56 -4.04
N GLY A 116 -8.18 -10.83 -4.50
CA GLY A 116 -9.13 -11.31 -5.50
C GLY A 116 -10.33 -12.09 -4.93
N SER A 117 -10.49 -12.16 -3.60
CA SER A 117 -11.64 -12.81 -2.96
C SER A 117 -12.35 -11.86 -1.99
N ASP A 118 -13.62 -12.16 -1.66
CA ASP A 118 -14.39 -11.38 -0.67
C ASP A 118 -13.75 -11.36 0.71
N LYS A 119 -13.03 -12.42 1.07
CA LYS A 119 -12.29 -12.49 2.32
C LYS A 119 -11.24 -11.39 2.45
N TYR A 120 -10.68 -10.92 1.34
CA TYR A 120 -9.69 -9.84 1.36
C TYR A 120 -10.22 -8.56 2.01
N LEU A 121 -11.52 -8.27 1.86
CA LEU A 121 -12.19 -7.11 2.46
C LEU A 121 -12.29 -7.18 4.00
N ALA A 122 -12.11 -8.38 4.58
CA ALA A 122 -12.15 -8.58 6.02
C ALA A 122 -10.75 -8.54 6.67
N HIS A 123 -9.84 -7.74 6.11
CA HIS A 123 -8.44 -7.66 6.54
C HIS A 123 -8.26 -7.16 7.97
N PRO A 124 -7.14 -7.52 8.62
CA PRO A 124 -6.68 -6.88 9.86
C PRO A 124 -6.34 -5.40 9.62
N PHE A 125 -6.26 -4.62 10.67
CA PHE A 125 -5.91 -3.19 10.59
C PHE A 125 -5.15 -2.75 11.86
N PRO A 126 -4.22 -1.77 11.78
CA PRO A 126 -3.53 -1.23 12.94
C PRO A 126 -4.44 -0.28 13.74
N ASN A 127 -4.11 -0.06 15.01
CA ASN A 127 -4.69 1.01 15.82
C ASN A 127 -3.80 2.27 15.81
N ILE A 128 -4.35 3.38 16.30
CA ILE A 128 -3.65 4.68 16.35
C ILE A 128 -2.36 4.60 17.21
N GLU A 129 -2.38 3.88 18.32
CA GLU A 129 -1.21 3.73 19.20
C GLU A 129 0.00 3.12 18.48
N SER A 130 -0.24 2.11 17.65
CA SER A 130 0.78 1.48 16.79
C SER A 130 1.37 2.48 15.80
N LEU A 131 0.51 3.30 15.19
CA LEU A 131 0.91 4.32 14.22
C LEU A 131 1.70 5.46 14.90
N GLU A 132 1.28 5.88 16.10
CA GLU A 132 2.02 6.84 16.94
C GLU A 132 3.42 6.34 17.27
N TYR A 133 3.53 5.06 17.66
CA TYR A 133 4.82 4.43 17.92
C TYR A 133 5.74 4.51 16.71
N LEU A 134 5.27 4.09 15.53
CA LEU A 134 6.06 4.13 14.30
C LEU A 134 6.53 5.56 13.96
N LYS A 135 5.62 6.53 14.01
CA LYS A 135 5.97 7.95 13.77
C LYS A 135 7.01 8.45 14.76
N SER A 136 6.88 8.08 16.05
CA SER A 136 7.84 8.47 17.09
C SER A 136 9.25 7.93 16.84
N LYS A 137 9.37 6.86 16.05
CA LYS A 137 10.63 6.22 15.63
C LYS A 137 11.19 6.76 14.31
N GLY A 138 10.51 7.72 13.69
CA GLY A 138 10.94 8.32 12.42
C GLY A 138 10.54 7.53 11.17
N ILE A 139 9.62 6.59 11.29
CA ILE A 139 9.01 5.93 10.11
C ILE A 139 8.13 6.96 9.39
N THR A 140 8.40 7.17 8.12
CA THR A 140 7.68 8.12 7.26
C THR A 140 6.69 7.44 6.33
N THR A 141 6.88 6.14 6.09
CA THR A 141 6.05 5.37 5.18
C THR A 141 5.68 4.02 5.79
N ILE A 142 4.40 3.69 5.73
CA ILE A 142 3.87 2.38 6.11
C ILE A 142 3.34 1.67 4.85
N ALA A 143 3.70 0.41 4.64
CA ALA A 143 3.22 -0.40 3.53
C ALA A 143 2.59 -1.69 4.05
N LEU A 144 1.45 -2.08 3.46
CA LEU A 144 0.54 -3.10 3.96
C LEU A 144 0.34 -4.22 2.94
N ASP A 145 0.31 -5.49 3.38
CA ASP A 145 -0.06 -6.62 2.52
C ASP A 145 -1.57 -6.91 2.52
N PHE A 146 -2.36 -5.86 2.76
CA PHE A 146 -3.82 -5.88 2.79
C PHE A 146 -4.40 -4.59 2.19
N LEU A 147 -5.77 -4.52 2.13
CA LEU A 147 -6.50 -3.58 1.28
C LEU A 147 -6.37 -2.13 1.70
N SER A 148 -6.43 -1.81 3.00
CA SER A 148 -6.48 -0.43 3.47
C SER A 148 -5.94 -0.28 4.89
N LEU A 149 -5.36 0.89 5.20
CA LEU A 149 -4.87 1.22 6.54
C LEU A 149 -6.02 1.28 7.57
N ASP A 150 -7.21 1.69 7.16
CA ASP A 150 -8.42 1.62 7.97
C ASP A 150 -9.20 0.34 7.71
N ARG A 151 -10.04 -0.03 8.67
CA ARG A 151 -10.95 -1.16 8.53
C ARG A 151 -11.94 -0.92 7.39
N THR A 152 -12.03 -1.85 6.44
CA THR A 152 -13.12 -1.83 5.46
C THR A 152 -14.46 -2.09 6.16
N PRO A 153 -15.47 -1.20 6.04
CA PRO A 153 -16.73 -1.37 6.75
C PRO A 153 -17.47 -2.63 6.29
N GLY A 154 -18.08 -3.33 7.24
CA GLY A 154 -19.05 -4.39 6.98
C GLY A 154 -20.44 -3.83 6.70
N ALA A 155 -21.39 -4.72 6.40
CA ALA A 155 -22.79 -4.32 6.19
C ALA A 155 -23.35 -3.60 7.41
N GLY A 156 -23.77 -2.34 7.26
CA GLY A 156 -24.35 -1.52 8.32
C GLY A 156 -23.33 -0.88 9.26
N GLU A 157 -22.04 -0.97 8.97
CA GLU A 157 -20.99 -0.26 9.70
C GLU A 157 -20.67 1.09 9.05
N ASP A 158 -20.28 2.06 9.88
CA ASP A 158 -19.87 3.38 9.40
C ASP A 158 -18.48 3.31 8.74
N PHE A 159 -18.32 4.07 7.65
CA PHE A 159 -17.04 4.30 7.02
C PHE A 159 -16.18 5.24 7.88
N THR A 160 -14.89 4.92 8.04
CA THR A 160 -13.93 5.75 8.76
C THR A 160 -12.57 5.72 8.07
N LEU A 161 -11.85 6.83 8.13
CA LEU A 161 -10.48 7.00 7.66
C LEU A 161 -9.58 7.55 8.80
N ALA A 162 -9.85 7.15 10.04
CA ALA A 162 -9.14 7.68 11.21
C ALA A 162 -7.62 7.42 11.13
N ASN A 163 -7.21 6.24 10.70
CA ASN A 163 -5.80 5.87 10.54
C ASN A 163 -5.16 6.62 9.37
N HIS A 164 -5.87 6.77 8.25
CA HIS A 164 -5.41 7.58 7.11
C HIS A 164 -5.21 9.03 7.52
N TYR A 165 -6.19 9.65 8.18
CA TYR A 165 -6.05 11.02 8.70
C TYR A 165 -4.86 11.16 9.63
N PHE A 166 -4.72 10.23 10.56
CA PHE A 166 -3.60 10.26 11.52
C PHE A 166 -2.25 10.11 10.81
N TRP A 167 -2.12 9.10 9.93
CA TRP A 167 -0.84 8.81 9.27
C TRP A 167 -0.42 9.89 8.30
N SER A 168 -1.35 10.46 7.54
CA SER A 168 -1.09 11.48 6.53
C SER A 168 -0.71 12.85 7.10
N GLN A 169 -0.91 13.08 8.41
CA GLN A 169 -0.35 14.27 9.07
C GLN A 169 1.18 14.25 9.00
N GLY A 170 1.79 15.38 8.57
CA GLY A 170 3.26 15.48 8.48
C GLY A 170 3.85 14.66 7.33
N ASP A 171 3.14 14.60 6.20
CA ASP A 171 3.58 13.97 4.95
C ASP A 171 3.76 12.45 4.98
N GLY A 172 3.11 11.75 5.91
CA GLY A 172 3.14 10.28 5.97
C GLY A 172 2.56 9.64 4.71
N ILE A 173 3.27 8.67 4.16
CA ILE A 173 2.87 7.91 2.97
C ILE A 173 2.35 6.54 3.38
N ILE A 174 1.28 6.08 2.72
CA ILE A 174 0.70 4.76 2.91
C ILE A 174 0.91 3.96 1.62
N GLY A 175 1.37 2.73 1.72
CA GLY A 175 1.40 1.75 0.63
C GLY A 175 0.38 0.67 0.91
N GLU A 176 -0.44 0.31 -0.07
CA GLU A 176 -1.53 -0.66 0.08
C GLU A 176 -1.46 -1.76 -0.97
N ASN A 177 -2.04 -2.91 -0.65
CA ASN A 177 -2.06 -4.09 -1.52
C ASN A 177 -0.65 -4.60 -1.90
N PHE A 178 0.29 -4.60 -0.97
CA PHE A 178 1.58 -5.23 -1.18
C PHE A 178 1.45 -6.76 -1.11
N THR A 179 2.42 -7.48 -1.68
CA THR A 179 2.47 -8.94 -1.64
C THR A 179 3.88 -9.45 -1.42
N ASN A 180 4.06 -10.75 -1.25
CA ASN A 180 5.36 -11.43 -1.10
C ASN A 180 6.24 -10.95 0.07
N LEU A 181 5.71 -10.25 1.07
CA LEU A 181 6.50 -9.75 2.20
C LEU A 181 7.22 -10.88 2.94
N LYS A 182 6.67 -12.09 2.96
CA LYS A 182 7.30 -13.29 3.55
C LYS A 182 8.61 -13.73 2.88
N ALA A 183 8.85 -13.28 1.65
CA ALA A 183 10.08 -13.61 0.91
C ALA A 183 11.27 -12.74 1.32
N ILE A 184 11.03 -11.67 2.08
CA ILE A 184 12.10 -10.80 2.61
C ILE A 184 12.76 -11.53 3.77
N SER A 185 14.04 -11.90 3.61
CA SER A 185 14.79 -12.73 4.55
C SER A 185 15.86 -11.98 5.34
N VAL A 186 15.92 -10.65 5.20
CA VAL A 186 16.88 -9.79 5.90
C VAL A 186 16.16 -8.76 6.78
N ALA A 187 16.81 -8.35 7.87
CA ALA A 187 16.22 -7.42 8.82
C ALA A 187 16.04 -6.00 8.27
N ARG A 188 16.89 -5.59 7.31
CA ARG A 188 16.93 -4.24 6.72
C ARG A 188 17.03 -4.33 5.19
N PRO A 189 15.94 -4.68 4.50
CA PRO A 189 15.90 -4.63 3.05
C PRO A 189 15.96 -3.18 2.56
N HIS A 190 16.47 -2.97 1.36
CA HIS A 190 16.28 -1.73 0.63
C HIS A 190 14.95 -1.82 -0.12
N ILE A 191 14.06 -0.87 0.12
CA ILE A 191 12.73 -0.80 -0.51
C ILE A 191 12.73 0.29 -1.57
N SER A 192 12.12 -0.01 -2.72
CA SER A 192 11.78 0.96 -3.75
C SER A 192 10.35 0.73 -4.20
N MET A 193 9.51 1.79 -4.11
CA MET A 193 8.10 1.79 -4.48
C MET A 193 7.73 3.12 -5.13
N LEU A 194 8.54 3.55 -6.10
CA LEU A 194 8.34 4.79 -6.83
C LEU A 194 7.01 4.76 -7.60
N PRO A 195 6.09 5.72 -7.36
CA PRO A 195 4.83 5.80 -8.04
C PRO A 195 4.94 6.29 -9.48
N LEU A 196 3.91 6.08 -10.26
CA LEU A 196 3.71 6.85 -11.48
C LEU A 196 3.66 8.34 -11.13
N ASN A 197 4.40 9.17 -11.86
CA ASN A 197 4.45 10.62 -11.64
C ASN A 197 3.19 11.29 -12.22
N LEU A 198 2.05 11.05 -11.58
CA LEU A 198 0.77 11.65 -11.94
C LEU A 198 0.66 13.04 -11.31
N GLY A 199 0.44 14.07 -12.15
CA GLY A 199 0.22 15.44 -11.67
C GLY A 199 -1.10 15.53 -10.89
N ALA A 200 -1.09 16.26 -9.76
CA ALA A 200 -2.26 16.52 -8.90
C ALA A 200 -2.96 15.25 -8.36
N SER A 201 -2.24 14.13 -8.24
CA SER A 201 -2.80 12.87 -7.76
C SER A 201 -2.71 12.70 -6.25
N ASP A 202 -3.70 11.99 -5.71
CA ASP A 202 -3.80 11.54 -4.32
C ASP A 202 -3.06 10.22 -4.07
N GLY A 203 -2.69 9.50 -5.13
CA GLY A 203 -1.99 8.23 -5.11
C GLY A 203 -1.61 7.77 -6.51
N ALA A 204 -0.87 6.69 -6.62
CA ALA A 204 -0.59 6.03 -7.89
C ALA A 204 -0.13 4.58 -7.70
N PRO A 205 -0.40 3.70 -8.68
CA PRO A 205 0.21 2.38 -8.76
C PRO A 205 1.73 2.43 -8.75
N VAL A 206 2.32 1.40 -8.13
CA VAL A 206 3.77 1.21 -8.04
C VAL A 206 4.19 -0.17 -8.52
N ARG A 207 5.42 -0.31 -9.02
CA ARG A 207 6.12 -1.58 -9.02
C ARG A 207 7.08 -1.59 -7.83
N ALA A 208 6.58 -2.07 -6.69
CA ALA A 208 7.36 -2.12 -5.46
C ALA A 208 8.31 -3.32 -5.45
N ILE A 209 9.53 -3.11 -4.97
CA ILE A 209 10.52 -4.17 -4.80
C ILE A 209 11.22 -4.04 -3.45
N ALA A 210 11.67 -5.17 -2.92
CA ALA A 210 12.69 -5.24 -1.88
C ALA A 210 13.99 -5.82 -2.47
N SER A 211 15.14 -5.28 -2.04
CA SER A 211 16.45 -5.76 -2.48
C SER A 211 17.46 -5.82 -1.33
N TRP A 212 18.41 -6.78 -1.41
CA TRP A 212 19.52 -6.97 -0.48
C TRP A 212 20.63 -7.83 -1.07
#